data_6e27f776fbbd78b3241d4687c4cd227f
#
_entry.id   6e27f776fbbd78b3241d4687c4cd227f
#
_cell.length_a   1.000
_cell.length_b   1.000
_cell.length_c   1.000
_cell.angle_alpha   90.00
_cell.angle_beta   90.00
_cell.angle_gamma   90.00
#
_symmetry.space_group_name_H-M   'P 1'
#
loop_
_entity.id
_entity.type
_entity.pdbx_description
1 polymer ?
#
loop_
_entity_poly.entity_id
_entity_poly.type
_entity_poly.pdbx_seq_one_letter_code
_entity_poly.pdbx_strand_id
1 'polypeptide(L)'
;MSYFQARTDLALEARESISEADGSLHGVIAEETEKSGMHITTVKITTKNGAKSMGKPMGSYVTIEAPAMTEPDEDCHREIANAIAEVLKQILPMDGSAEKSVLIVGLGNREVIADALGPHVVDQLFITRHMVKEYGMTGRTGMEAAEIIKGVVEQTKPDMMVVVDALAARNVRRLNRTIQITDTGIHPGSGVGNHRNALTEESMGIPVIAIGIPTVVDAATIVLDALEKMLSEESEADRRNYLSECRNAFAELHNMYVTSKDIDAVIKQVSFMVAEGINMALEREK
;
A
#
# COMPACT_ATOMS: atom_id res chain seq x y z
N MET A 1 14.86 -22.95 0.66
CA MET A 1 13.50 -22.62 0.21
C MET A 1 12.74 -22.11 1.44
N SER A 2 12.35 -20.85 1.45
CA SER A 2 11.54 -20.30 2.56
C SER A 2 10.18 -21.00 2.56
N TYR A 3 9.90 -21.81 3.56
CA TYR A 3 8.69 -22.62 3.66
C TYR A 3 7.44 -21.79 4.08
N PHE A 4 7.64 -20.55 4.48
CA PHE A 4 6.60 -19.56 4.75
C PHE A 4 7.05 -18.20 4.22
N GLN A 5 6.52 -17.79 3.09
CA GLN A 5 6.70 -16.43 2.62
C GLN A 5 5.69 -15.58 3.40
N ALA A 6 6.17 -14.76 4.32
CA ALA A 6 5.33 -13.79 5.01
C ALA A 6 4.65 -12.89 3.98
N ARG A 7 3.35 -12.75 4.10
CA ARG A 7 2.55 -11.94 3.17
C ARG A 7 2.74 -10.46 3.49
N THR A 8 3.15 -9.68 2.51
CA THR A 8 3.23 -8.22 2.63
C THR A 8 2.98 -7.55 1.29
N ASP A 9 2.26 -6.43 1.34
CA ASP A 9 2.08 -5.54 0.19
C ASP A 9 3.18 -4.47 0.13
N LEU A 10 3.95 -4.28 1.22
CA LEU A 10 4.99 -3.24 1.31
C LEU A 10 6.30 -3.66 0.63
N ALA A 11 6.81 -2.82 -0.29
CA ALA A 11 8.08 -3.05 -0.96
C ALA A 11 9.28 -2.95 -0.01
N LEU A 12 9.19 -2.10 1.01
CA LEU A 12 10.21 -1.98 2.06
C LEU A 12 10.38 -3.29 2.82
N GLU A 13 9.28 -3.94 3.24
CA GLU A 13 9.33 -5.23 3.94
C GLU A 13 9.85 -6.36 3.03
N ALA A 14 9.51 -6.33 1.74
CA ALA A 14 10.04 -7.28 0.76
C ALA A 14 11.57 -7.12 0.63
N ARG A 15 12.09 -5.89 0.60
CA ARG A 15 13.53 -5.59 0.57
C ARG A 15 14.23 -6.07 1.84
N GLU A 16 13.70 -5.75 3.01
CA GLU A 16 14.27 -6.15 4.29
C GLU A 16 14.42 -7.67 4.40
N SER A 17 13.39 -8.42 4.04
CA SER A 17 13.38 -9.88 4.06
C SER A 17 14.49 -10.51 3.18
N ILE A 18 14.94 -9.79 2.13
CA ILE A 18 15.99 -10.28 1.21
C ILE A 18 17.36 -9.83 1.70
N SER A 19 17.48 -8.60 2.23
CA SER A 19 18.76 -8.06 2.72
C SER A 19 19.30 -8.86 3.90
N GLU A 20 18.43 -9.48 4.69
CA GLU A 20 18.79 -10.40 5.75
C GLU A 20 19.38 -11.73 5.22
N ALA A 21 19.05 -12.11 3.97
CA ALA A 21 19.41 -13.38 3.40
C ALA A 21 20.63 -13.32 2.44
N ASP A 22 20.84 -12.19 1.73
CA ASP A 22 21.85 -12.11 0.65
C ASP A 22 22.29 -10.66 0.38
N GLY A 23 23.48 -10.32 0.73
CA GLY A 23 24.09 -8.98 0.89
C GLY A 23 24.11 -8.00 -0.30
N SER A 24 23.51 -8.24 -1.46
CA SER A 24 23.32 -7.23 -2.51
C SER A 24 22.22 -7.58 -3.51
N LEU A 25 21.22 -6.71 -3.61
CA LEU A 25 20.15 -6.79 -4.61
C LEU A 25 20.57 -6.04 -5.88
N HIS A 26 21.06 -6.76 -6.89
CA HIS A 26 21.39 -6.16 -8.18
C HIS A 26 20.14 -5.58 -8.86
N GLY A 27 20.18 -4.28 -9.17
CA GLY A 27 19.09 -3.57 -9.85
C GLY A 27 17.99 -3.10 -8.91
N VAL A 28 18.25 -3.03 -7.61
CA VAL A 28 17.42 -2.37 -6.60
C VAL A 28 18.25 -1.29 -5.92
N ILE A 29 17.77 -0.06 -5.97
CA ILE A 29 18.40 1.11 -5.35
C ILE A 29 17.48 1.55 -4.22
N ALA A 30 18.04 1.87 -3.04
CA ALA A 30 17.27 2.44 -1.94
C ALA A 30 17.94 3.71 -1.43
N GLU A 31 17.13 4.72 -1.25
CA GLU A 31 17.49 6.00 -0.69
C GLU A 31 16.62 6.27 0.54
N GLU A 32 17.22 6.73 1.62
CA GLU A 32 16.54 6.98 2.88
C GLU A 32 16.75 8.43 3.30
N THR A 33 15.68 9.08 3.75
CA THR A 33 15.70 10.46 4.25
C THR A 33 14.82 10.57 5.48
N GLU A 34 15.18 11.50 6.36
CA GLU A 34 14.34 11.86 7.51
C GLU A 34 13.80 13.28 7.34
N LYS A 35 12.50 13.46 7.57
CA LYS A 35 11.84 14.75 7.49
C LYS A 35 10.69 14.84 8.51
N SER A 36 10.64 15.87 9.34
CA SER A 36 9.54 16.13 10.28
C SER A 36 9.16 14.90 11.13
N GLY A 37 10.15 14.13 11.61
CA GLY A 37 9.90 12.90 12.39
C GLY A 37 9.39 11.71 11.59
N MET A 38 9.34 11.82 10.26
CA MET A 38 9.02 10.73 9.33
C MET A 38 10.30 10.16 8.73
N HIS A 39 10.35 8.84 8.58
CA HIS A 39 11.38 8.14 7.83
C HIS A 39 10.83 7.81 6.43
N ILE A 40 11.48 8.32 5.40
CA ILE A 40 11.05 8.17 4.01
C ILE A 40 12.08 7.32 3.28
N THR A 41 11.66 6.16 2.80
CA THR A 41 12.48 5.23 2.02
C THR A 41 11.98 5.15 0.60
N THR A 42 12.83 5.47 -0.37
CA THR A 42 12.54 5.27 -1.79
C THR A 42 13.26 4.03 -2.29
N VAL A 43 12.53 3.02 -2.73
CA VAL A 43 13.05 1.82 -3.36
C VAL A 43 12.77 1.86 -4.86
N LYS A 44 13.82 1.89 -5.70
CA LYS A 44 13.72 1.84 -7.15
C LYS A 44 14.15 0.48 -7.67
N ILE A 45 13.26 -0.23 -8.34
CA ILE A 45 13.53 -1.51 -8.99
C ILE A 45 13.77 -1.24 -10.47
N THR A 46 15.04 -1.35 -10.91
CA THR A 46 15.48 -0.91 -12.25
C THR A 46 15.72 -2.05 -13.23
N THR A 47 15.74 -3.30 -12.75
CA THR A 47 16.01 -4.46 -13.59
C THR A 47 15.01 -5.59 -13.39
N LYS A 48 14.84 -6.44 -14.43
CA LYS A 48 13.99 -7.64 -14.35
C LYS A 48 14.47 -8.63 -13.27
N ASN A 49 15.77 -8.71 -13.02
CA ASN A 49 16.31 -9.56 -11.96
C ASN A 49 15.95 -9.01 -10.58
N GLY A 50 16.09 -7.69 -10.38
CA GLY A 50 15.62 -7.00 -9.17
C GLY A 50 14.13 -7.21 -8.94
N ALA A 51 13.30 -7.08 -9.98
CA ALA A 51 11.86 -7.33 -9.91
C ALA A 51 11.54 -8.78 -9.49
N LYS A 52 12.24 -9.75 -10.04
CA LYS A 52 12.08 -11.17 -9.70
C LYS A 52 12.49 -11.44 -8.24
N SER A 53 13.60 -10.87 -7.79
CA SER A 53 14.09 -11.04 -6.42
C SER A 53 13.14 -10.38 -5.40
N MET A 54 12.65 -9.19 -5.70
CA MET A 54 11.72 -8.44 -4.86
C MET A 54 10.29 -8.99 -4.89
N GLY A 55 9.92 -9.80 -5.91
CA GLY A 55 8.53 -10.18 -6.16
C GLY A 55 7.61 -8.98 -6.45
N LYS A 56 8.18 -7.87 -6.94
CA LYS A 56 7.48 -6.60 -7.23
C LYS A 56 7.84 -6.12 -8.64
N PRO A 57 6.94 -5.44 -9.36
CA PRO A 57 7.25 -4.84 -10.67
C PRO A 57 8.42 -3.85 -10.62
N MET A 58 9.05 -3.63 -11.79
CA MET A 58 10.01 -2.53 -11.95
C MET A 58 9.29 -1.19 -11.81
N GLY A 59 9.90 -0.25 -11.09
CA GLY A 59 9.34 1.07 -10.81
C GLY A 59 9.82 1.63 -9.47
N SER A 60 9.15 2.66 -9.01
CA SER A 60 9.48 3.38 -7.77
C SER A 60 8.46 3.09 -6.69
N TYR A 61 8.96 2.83 -5.49
CA TYR A 61 8.16 2.60 -4.29
C TYR A 61 8.67 3.53 -3.19
N VAL A 62 7.86 4.52 -2.83
CA VAL A 62 8.17 5.44 -1.74
C VAL A 62 7.37 5.02 -0.52
N THR A 63 8.07 4.73 0.56
CA THR A 63 7.47 4.37 1.85
C THR A 63 7.72 5.49 2.84
N ILE A 64 6.65 6.06 3.39
CA ILE A 64 6.67 7.07 4.46
C ILE A 64 6.28 6.35 5.75
N GLU A 65 7.22 6.19 6.67
CA GLU A 65 6.95 5.70 8.02
C GLU A 65 6.76 6.91 8.94
N ALA A 66 5.55 7.08 9.46
CA ALA A 66 5.15 8.20 10.31
C ALA A 66 4.55 7.66 11.62
N PRO A 67 5.35 7.42 12.67
CA PRO A 67 4.89 6.84 13.93
C PRO A 67 3.74 7.65 14.58
N ALA A 68 3.73 8.96 14.42
CA ALA A 68 2.72 9.85 14.96
C ALA A 68 1.42 9.92 14.12
N MET A 69 1.31 9.17 13.03
CA MET A 69 0.13 9.17 12.14
C MET A 69 -1.17 8.81 12.85
N THR A 70 -1.10 8.06 13.94
CA THR A 70 -2.27 7.66 14.75
C THR A 70 -2.47 8.54 16.01
N GLU A 71 -1.62 9.53 16.23
CA GLU A 71 -1.72 10.43 17.38
C GLU A 71 -2.64 11.62 17.04
N PRO A 72 -3.33 12.21 18.02
CA PRO A 72 -4.23 13.35 17.78
C PRO A 72 -3.43 14.66 17.71
N ASP A 73 -2.56 14.79 16.72
CA ASP A 73 -1.70 15.96 16.49
C ASP A 73 -1.93 16.52 15.07
N GLU A 74 -2.68 17.65 14.99
CA GLU A 74 -3.03 18.27 13.72
C GLU A 74 -1.82 18.81 12.94
N ASP A 75 -0.78 19.29 13.64
CA ASP A 75 0.42 19.79 12.98
C ASP A 75 1.20 18.62 12.34
N CYS A 76 1.30 17.49 13.04
CA CYS A 76 1.88 16.28 12.50
C CYS A 76 1.09 15.77 11.29
N HIS A 77 -0.26 15.80 11.34
CA HIS A 77 -1.11 15.38 10.21
C HIS A 77 -0.89 16.25 8.97
N ARG A 78 -0.72 17.56 9.16
CA ARG A 78 -0.40 18.48 8.06
C ARG A 78 0.97 18.19 7.44
N GLU A 79 1.99 17.90 8.27
CA GLU A 79 3.31 17.51 7.77
C GLU A 79 3.28 16.20 6.97
N ILE A 80 2.49 15.23 7.41
CA ILE A 80 2.29 13.96 6.67
C ILE A 80 1.58 14.21 5.35
N ALA A 81 0.52 15.03 5.32
CA ALA A 81 -0.17 15.39 4.10
C ALA A 81 0.76 16.14 3.11
N ASN A 82 1.62 17.04 3.60
CA ASN A 82 2.64 17.70 2.80
C ASN A 82 3.64 16.69 2.20
N ALA A 83 4.10 15.72 2.99
CA ALA A 83 5.01 14.68 2.51
C ALA A 83 4.37 13.81 1.41
N ILE A 84 3.10 13.43 1.58
CA ILE A 84 2.32 12.73 0.53
C ILE A 84 2.26 13.58 -0.74
N ALA A 85 1.93 14.87 -0.62
CA ALA A 85 1.81 15.78 -1.75
C ALA A 85 3.14 15.95 -2.50
N GLU A 86 4.26 16.09 -1.79
CA GLU A 86 5.59 16.19 -2.38
C GLU A 86 5.97 14.92 -3.16
N VAL A 87 5.72 13.74 -2.58
CA VAL A 87 5.98 12.47 -3.26
C VAL A 87 5.10 12.32 -4.50
N LEU A 88 3.81 12.66 -4.40
CA LEU A 88 2.90 12.61 -5.55
C LEU A 88 3.33 13.56 -6.66
N LYS A 89 3.73 14.80 -6.36
CA LYS A 89 4.24 15.77 -7.34
C LYS A 89 5.48 15.28 -8.08
N GLN A 90 6.31 14.44 -7.44
CA GLN A 90 7.49 13.84 -8.06
C GLN A 90 7.16 12.65 -8.96
N ILE A 91 6.14 11.88 -8.62
CA ILE A 91 5.77 10.63 -9.31
C ILE A 91 4.74 10.89 -10.41
N LEU A 92 3.80 11.82 -10.20
CA LEU A 92 2.78 12.16 -11.18
C LEU A 92 3.43 12.68 -12.47
N PRO A 93 3.08 12.16 -13.65
CA PRO A 93 3.63 12.60 -14.92
C PRO A 93 3.02 13.97 -15.35
N MET A 94 3.18 14.99 -14.49
CA MET A 94 2.70 16.35 -14.68
C MET A 94 3.80 17.17 -15.34
N ASP A 95 3.71 17.37 -16.65
CA ASP A 95 4.72 18.14 -17.42
C ASP A 95 4.45 19.64 -17.49
N GLY A 96 3.41 20.12 -16.79
CA GLY A 96 3.05 21.55 -16.71
C GLY A 96 2.49 22.16 -18.01
N SER A 97 2.44 21.41 -19.11
CA SER A 97 2.11 21.93 -20.45
C SER A 97 0.63 21.91 -20.80
N ALA A 98 -0.17 21.09 -20.13
CA ALA A 98 -1.60 20.93 -20.40
C ALA A 98 -2.40 20.62 -19.14
N GLU A 99 -3.70 20.89 -19.22
CA GLU A 99 -4.66 20.52 -18.19
C GLU A 99 -4.86 19.00 -18.22
N LYS A 100 -4.27 18.27 -17.23
CA LYS A 100 -4.41 16.82 -17.14
C LYS A 100 -5.59 16.47 -16.28
N SER A 101 -6.37 15.49 -16.73
CA SER A 101 -7.49 14.91 -15.99
C SER A 101 -7.01 13.69 -15.20
N VAL A 102 -7.32 13.66 -13.92
CA VAL A 102 -6.93 12.57 -13.01
C VAL A 102 -8.19 11.84 -12.52
N LEU A 103 -8.24 10.54 -12.73
CA LEU A 103 -9.26 9.68 -12.15
C LEU A 103 -8.78 9.19 -10.77
N ILE A 104 -9.52 9.49 -9.71
CA ILE A 104 -9.20 8.97 -8.38
C ILE A 104 -10.13 7.79 -8.08
N VAL A 105 -9.55 6.69 -7.64
CA VAL A 105 -10.26 5.44 -7.32
C VAL A 105 -9.94 5.03 -5.88
N GLY A 106 -10.96 4.94 -5.03
CA GLY A 106 -10.86 4.37 -3.69
C GLY A 106 -11.32 2.91 -3.70
N LEU A 107 -10.40 1.97 -3.50
CA LEU A 107 -10.72 0.55 -3.36
C LEU A 107 -11.10 0.22 -1.92
N GLY A 108 -11.88 -0.83 -1.74
CA GLY A 108 -12.24 -1.39 -0.45
C GLY A 108 -13.74 -1.48 -0.21
N ASN A 109 -14.10 -1.89 0.99
CA ASN A 109 -15.49 -2.11 1.41
C ASN A 109 -15.85 -1.22 2.60
N ARG A 110 -16.80 -0.31 2.43
CA ARG A 110 -17.28 0.60 3.50
C ARG A 110 -17.86 -0.12 4.72
N GLU A 111 -18.38 -1.34 4.53
CA GLU A 111 -18.96 -2.15 5.60
C GLU A 111 -17.89 -2.87 6.44
N VAL A 112 -16.63 -2.90 5.97
CA VAL A 112 -15.50 -3.48 6.67
C VAL A 112 -14.51 -2.36 7.01
N ILE A 113 -14.52 -1.88 8.23
CA ILE A 113 -13.81 -0.67 8.65
C ILE A 113 -12.33 -0.67 8.23
N ALA A 114 -11.62 -1.78 8.45
CA ALA A 114 -10.21 -1.90 8.08
C ALA A 114 -9.97 -1.86 6.55
N ASP A 115 -11.00 -2.08 5.74
CA ASP A 115 -10.98 -2.05 4.28
C ASP A 115 -11.66 -0.79 3.70
N ALA A 116 -12.05 0.15 4.55
CA ALA A 116 -12.81 1.33 4.14
C ALA A 116 -11.95 2.56 3.80
N LEU A 117 -10.63 2.45 3.82
CA LEU A 117 -9.69 3.56 3.60
C LEU A 117 -9.96 4.29 2.28
N GLY A 118 -9.89 3.58 1.16
CA GLY A 118 -10.06 4.18 -0.18
C GLY A 118 -11.40 4.91 -0.34
N PRO A 119 -12.55 4.29 0.00
CA PRO A 119 -13.84 4.96 0.01
C PRO A 119 -13.90 6.23 0.86
N HIS A 120 -13.29 6.25 2.06
CA HIS A 120 -13.25 7.43 2.91
C HIS A 120 -12.34 8.54 2.37
N VAL A 121 -11.24 8.19 1.70
CA VAL A 121 -10.38 9.17 1.02
C VAL A 121 -11.18 9.89 -0.08
N VAL A 122 -11.87 9.13 -0.94
CA VAL A 122 -12.64 9.71 -2.06
C VAL A 122 -13.73 10.67 -1.57
N ASP A 123 -14.36 10.40 -0.42
CA ASP A 123 -15.38 11.29 0.17
C ASP A 123 -14.85 12.67 0.55
N GLN A 124 -13.54 12.82 0.75
CA GLN A 124 -12.90 14.04 1.25
C GLN A 124 -12.12 14.81 0.17
N LEU A 125 -12.16 14.33 -1.09
CA LEU A 125 -11.47 14.99 -2.20
C LEU A 125 -12.23 16.18 -2.75
N PHE A 126 -11.49 17.21 -3.18
CA PHE A 126 -12.04 18.31 -3.96
C PHE A 126 -12.22 17.88 -5.42
N ILE A 127 -13.44 17.49 -5.77
CA ILE A 127 -13.75 17.00 -7.11
C ILE A 127 -14.15 18.16 -8.01
N THR A 128 -13.37 18.41 -9.06
CA THR A 128 -13.63 19.48 -10.04
C THR A 128 -14.63 19.07 -11.13
N ARG A 129 -14.79 17.76 -11.38
CA ARG A 129 -15.77 17.21 -12.31
C ARG A 129 -16.60 16.14 -11.62
N HIS A 130 -17.85 16.45 -11.31
CA HIS A 130 -18.79 15.49 -10.78
C HIS A 130 -19.14 14.43 -11.85
N MET A 131 -18.30 13.42 -11.98
CA MET A 131 -18.63 12.21 -12.68
C MET A 131 -18.74 11.11 -11.63
N VAL A 132 -19.97 10.68 -11.49
CA VAL A 132 -20.32 9.47 -10.78
C VAL A 132 -20.56 9.61 -9.28
N LYS A 133 -21.83 9.47 -8.96
CA LYS A 133 -22.32 8.98 -7.68
C LYS A 133 -21.69 7.64 -7.36
N GLU A 134 -21.38 7.45 -6.09
CA GLU A 134 -20.99 6.23 -5.41
C GLU A 134 -21.26 4.93 -6.20
N TYR A 135 -20.22 4.37 -6.82
CA TYR A 135 -20.19 2.95 -7.07
C TYR A 135 -19.51 2.29 -5.88
N GLY A 136 -20.31 1.93 -4.89
CA GLY A 136 -19.88 0.95 -3.91
C GLY A 136 -19.62 -0.35 -4.66
N MET A 137 -18.37 -0.59 -5.02
CA MET A 137 -17.95 -1.76 -5.79
C MET A 137 -17.73 -2.96 -4.89
N THR A 138 -18.69 -3.24 -4.05
CA THR A 138 -18.81 -4.54 -3.41
C THR A 138 -19.49 -5.46 -4.39
N GLY A 139 -18.98 -6.65 -4.62
CA GLY A 139 -19.35 -7.69 -5.55
C GLY A 139 -20.82 -8.07 -5.77
N ARG A 140 -21.76 -7.14 -5.59
CA ARG A 140 -23.19 -7.33 -5.87
C ARG A 140 -23.51 -7.36 -7.36
N THR A 141 -22.58 -6.93 -8.22
CA THR A 141 -22.78 -6.93 -9.67
C THR A 141 -22.28 -8.20 -10.36
N GLY A 142 -21.48 -9.04 -9.66
CA GLY A 142 -20.77 -10.16 -10.26
C GLY A 142 -19.61 -9.75 -11.18
N MET A 143 -19.34 -8.44 -11.32
CA MET A 143 -18.21 -7.91 -12.08
C MET A 143 -17.04 -7.62 -11.13
N GLU A 144 -15.81 -7.84 -11.61
CA GLU A 144 -14.62 -7.44 -10.85
C GLU A 144 -14.44 -5.91 -10.88
N ALA A 145 -13.91 -5.35 -9.79
CA ALA A 145 -13.65 -3.92 -9.67
C ALA A 145 -12.80 -3.38 -10.84
N ALA A 146 -11.80 -4.15 -11.29
CA ALA A 146 -10.94 -3.77 -12.40
C ALA A 146 -11.70 -3.65 -13.74
N GLU A 147 -12.70 -4.50 -13.99
CA GLU A 147 -13.52 -4.42 -15.22
C GLU A 147 -14.36 -3.16 -15.23
N ILE A 148 -14.96 -2.81 -14.09
CA ILE A 148 -15.77 -1.59 -13.95
C ILE A 148 -14.88 -0.35 -14.12
N ILE A 149 -13.72 -0.31 -13.45
CA ILE A 149 -12.77 0.79 -13.55
C ILE A 149 -12.29 0.95 -14.99
N LYS A 150 -11.99 -0.16 -15.68
CA LYS A 150 -11.58 -0.13 -17.09
C LYS A 150 -12.67 0.49 -17.97
N GLY A 151 -13.93 0.11 -17.76
CA GLY A 151 -15.06 0.74 -18.45
C GLY A 151 -15.16 2.24 -18.18
N VAL A 152 -14.91 2.68 -16.95
CA VAL A 152 -14.85 4.12 -16.60
C VAL A 152 -13.69 4.81 -17.33
N VAL A 153 -12.49 4.22 -17.34
CA VAL A 153 -11.32 4.76 -18.06
C VAL A 153 -11.61 4.90 -19.56
N GLU A 154 -12.16 3.88 -20.19
CA GLU A 154 -12.51 3.90 -21.62
C GLU A 154 -13.53 4.99 -21.96
N GLN A 155 -14.51 5.21 -21.07
CA GLN A 155 -15.56 6.22 -21.26
C GLN A 155 -15.08 7.64 -20.99
N THR A 156 -14.25 7.84 -19.94
CA THR A 156 -13.86 9.18 -19.46
C THR A 156 -12.53 9.65 -20.01
N LYS A 157 -11.69 8.72 -20.44
CA LYS A 157 -10.35 8.94 -21.02
C LYS A 157 -9.49 9.89 -20.15
N PRO A 158 -9.28 9.57 -18.88
CA PRO A 158 -8.40 10.36 -18.03
C PRO A 158 -6.94 10.22 -18.49
N ASP A 159 -6.12 11.23 -18.22
CA ASP A 159 -4.70 11.18 -18.54
C ASP A 159 -3.91 10.26 -17.63
N MET A 160 -4.41 10.06 -16.41
CA MET A 160 -3.81 9.17 -15.40
C MET A 160 -4.83 8.77 -14.34
N MET A 161 -4.45 7.79 -13.52
CA MET A 161 -5.27 7.31 -12.40
C MET A 161 -4.46 7.28 -11.10
N VAL A 162 -5.07 7.70 -9.99
CA VAL A 162 -4.58 7.49 -8.64
C VAL A 162 -5.51 6.52 -7.93
N VAL A 163 -4.96 5.43 -7.40
CA VAL A 163 -5.72 4.39 -6.69
C VAL A 163 -5.34 4.40 -5.22
N VAL A 164 -6.30 4.40 -4.32
CA VAL A 164 -6.10 4.30 -2.87
C VAL A 164 -6.68 2.99 -2.37
N ASP A 165 -5.88 2.23 -1.61
CA ASP A 165 -6.29 0.92 -1.07
C ASP A 165 -5.74 0.67 0.33
N ALA A 166 -6.42 -0.19 1.07
CA ALA A 166 -5.95 -0.73 2.34
C ALA A 166 -5.02 -1.92 2.07
N LEU A 167 -3.85 -1.92 2.69
CA LEU A 167 -2.84 -2.97 2.51
C LEU A 167 -2.75 -3.90 3.72
N ALA A 168 -2.04 -5.02 3.53
CA ALA A 168 -1.58 -5.87 4.60
C ALA A 168 -0.08 -5.65 4.86
N ALA A 169 0.30 -5.39 6.11
CA ALA A 169 1.70 -5.39 6.53
C ALA A 169 2.11 -6.78 7.06
N ARG A 170 3.39 -7.06 7.01
CA ARG A 170 4.02 -8.16 7.75
C ARG A 170 4.24 -7.75 9.22
N ASN A 171 4.76 -6.54 9.44
CA ASN A 171 5.17 -6.09 10.76
C ASN A 171 4.08 -5.22 11.42
N VAL A 172 3.66 -5.61 12.63
CA VAL A 172 2.67 -4.87 13.44
C VAL A 172 3.08 -3.41 13.68
N ARG A 173 4.40 -3.11 13.72
CA ARG A 173 4.90 -1.73 13.93
C ARG A 173 4.53 -0.78 12.79
N ARG A 174 4.27 -1.33 11.59
CA ARG A 174 3.89 -0.56 10.40
C ARG A 174 2.38 -0.38 10.23
N LEU A 175 1.61 -1.12 11.02
CA LEU A 175 0.16 -1.05 10.99
C LEU A 175 -0.31 0.38 11.28
N ASN A 176 -1.07 0.98 10.36
CA ASN A 176 -1.60 2.34 10.44
C ASN A 176 -0.54 3.46 10.61
N ARG A 177 0.74 3.18 10.35
CA ARG A 177 1.86 4.12 10.54
C ARG A 177 2.78 4.23 9.33
N THR A 178 2.36 3.63 8.22
CA THR A 178 3.15 3.56 7.00
C THR A 178 2.28 3.87 5.80
N ILE A 179 2.78 4.69 4.90
CA ILE A 179 2.14 5.00 3.62
C ILE A 179 3.08 4.54 2.52
N GLN A 180 2.61 3.74 1.58
CA GLN A 180 3.36 3.39 0.39
C GLN A 180 2.75 4.06 -0.82
N ILE A 181 3.57 4.76 -1.62
CA ILE A 181 3.20 5.38 -2.90
C ILE A 181 4.07 4.77 -3.99
N THR A 182 3.47 4.35 -5.11
CA THR A 182 4.19 3.71 -6.20
C THR A 182 3.60 4.07 -7.56
N ASP A 183 4.47 4.09 -8.59
CA ASP A 183 4.12 4.27 -10.01
C ASP A 183 3.82 2.96 -10.74
N THR A 184 3.82 1.82 -10.04
CA THR A 184 3.60 0.50 -10.65
C THR A 184 2.15 0.04 -10.64
N GLY A 185 1.24 0.86 -10.09
CA GLY A 185 -0.13 0.45 -9.84
C GLY A 185 -0.27 -0.49 -8.65
N ILE A 186 -1.39 -1.22 -8.60
CA ILE A 186 -1.73 -2.08 -7.46
C ILE A 186 -2.29 -3.42 -7.93
N HIS A 187 -2.02 -4.46 -7.12
CA HIS A 187 -2.63 -5.78 -7.21
C HIS A 187 -3.56 -5.98 -6.01
N PRO A 188 -4.84 -5.61 -6.11
CA PRO A 188 -5.75 -5.59 -4.97
C PRO A 188 -5.87 -6.97 -4.33
N GLY A 189 -5.73 -7.04 -3.00
CA GLY A 189 -5.84 -8.29 -2.24
C GLY A 189 -4.65 -9.23 -2.35
N SER A 190 -3.53 -8.85 -2.95
CA SER A 190 -2.34 -9.70 -3.05
C SER A 190 -1.79 -10.09 -1.68
N GLY A 191 -1.74 -9.16 -0.74
CA GLY A 191 -1.29 -9.41 0.64
C GLY A 191 -2.22 -10.29 1.46
N VAL A 192 -3.47 -10.44 1.03
CA VAL A 192 -4.47 -11.31 1.69
C VAL A 192 -4.76 -12.59 0.88
N GLY A 193 -3.96 -12.87 -0.16
CA GLY A 193 -4.08 -14.08 -1.00
C GLY A 193 -5.31 -14.09 -1.91
N ASN A 194 -5.96 -12.95 -2.10
CA ASN A 194 -7.08 -12.78 -3.03
C ASN A 194 -6.55 -12.17 -4.33
N HIS A 195 -6.40 -12.98 -5.37
CA HIS A 195 -5.90 -12.55 -6.67
C HIS A 195 -7.03 -11.89 -7.47
N ARG A 196 -7.14 -10.58 -7.40
CA ARG A 196 -7.98 -9.77 -8.26
C ARG A 196 -7.16 -9.25 -9.45
N ASN A 197 -7.85 -8.82 -10.51
CA ASN A 197 -7.18 -8.20 -11.65
C ASN A 197 -6.43 -6.95 -11.22
N ALA A 198 -5.17 -6.85 -11.65
CA ALA A 198 -4.29 -5.73 -11.32
C ALA A 198 -4.77 -4.42 -11.96
N LEU A 199 -4.60 -3.32 -11.25
CA LEU A 199 -4.77 -1.96 -11.77
C LEU A 199 -3.37 -1.40 -12.03
N THR A 200 -2.87 -1.56 -13.24
CA THR A 200 -1.54 -1.15 -13.69
C THR A 200 -1.66 -0.38 -15.01
N GLU A 201 -0.61 0.30 -15.41
CA GLU A 201 -0.55 0.94 -16.72
C GLU A 201 -0.84 -0.05 -17.87
N GLU A 202 -0.32 -1.27 -17.77
CA GLU A 202 -0.55 -2.32 -18.79
C GLU A 202 -2.04 -2.70 -18.90
N SER A 203 -2.74 -2.83 -17.77
CA SER A 203 -4.15 -3.25 -17.76
C SER A 203 -5.12 -2.13 -18.07
N MET A 204 -4.81 -0.89 -17.69
CA MET A 204 -5.68 0.29 -17.82
C MET A 204 -5.38 1.13 -19.05
N GLY A 205 -4.19 1.04 -19.63
CA GLY A 205 -3.75 1.81 -20.79
C GLY A 205 -3.39 3.27 -20.48
N ILE A 206 -3.32 3.63 -19.20
CA ILE A 206 -2.94 4.95 -18.69
C ILE A 206 -2.03 4.78 -17.47
N PRO A 207 -1.16 5.75 -17.12
CA PRO A 207 -0.36 5.71 -15.91
C PRO A 207 -1.22 5.51 -14.65
N VAL A 208 -0.81 4.59 -13.77
CA VAL A 208 -1.50 4.28 -12.53
C VAL A 208 -0.55 4.45 -11.35
N ILE A 209 -0.85 5.40 -10.50
CA ILE A 209 -0.19 5.62 -9.22
C ILE A 209 -1.03 4.97 -8.11
N ALA A 210 -0.41 4.23 -7.23
CA ALA A 210 -1.11 3.64 -6.10
C ALA A 210 -0.61 4.21 -4.77
N ILE A 211 -1.57 4.48 -3.87
CA ILE A 211 -1.33 4.87 -2.48
C ILE A 211 -1.93 3.77 -1.60
N GLY A 212 -1.12 3.19 -0.75
CA GLY A 212 -1.56 2.13 0.13
C GLY A 212 -1.12 2.32 1.57
N ILE A 213 -2.00 1.95 2.50
CA ILE A 213 -1.73 2.03 3.93
C ILE A 213 -2.10 0.69 4.57
N PRO A 214 -1.16 0.06 5.31
CA PRO A 214 -1.46 -1.19 5.99
C PRO A 214 -2.42 -0.97 7.17
N THR A 215 -3.59 -1.53 7.05
CA THR A 215 -4.67 -1.48 8.05
C THR A 215 -4.86 -2.81 8.76
N VAL A 216 -4.25 -3.87 8.25
CA VAL A 216 -4.30 -5.22 8.80
C VAL A 216 -2.93 -5.91 8.77
N VAL A 217 -2.76 -6.89 9.66
CA VAL A 217 -1.65 -7.85 9.65
C VAL A 217 -2.22 -9.26 9.70
N ASP A 218 -1.66 -10.18 8.93
CA ASP A 218 -2.02 -11.60 8.99
C ASP A 218 -1.66 -12.20 10.35
N ALA A 219 -2.61 -12.88 10.99
CA ALA A 219 -2.44 -13.42 12.34
C ALA A 219 -1.32 -14.47 12.41
N ALA A 220 -1.18 -15.31 11.37
CA ALA A 220 -0.13 -16.31 11.31
C ALA A 220 1.26 -15.63 11.25
N THR A 221 1.36 -14.51 10.56
CA THR A 221 2.59 -13.71 10.46
C THR A 221 3.01 -13.15 11.81
N ILE A 222 2.06 -12.66 12.64
CA ILE A 222 2.36 -12.16 13.99
C ILE A 222 2.96 -13.26 14.85
N VAL A 223 2.39 -14.45 14.80
CA VAL A 223 2.87 -15.61 15.59
C VAL A 223 4.24 -16.07 15.08
N LEU A 224 4.44 -16.10 13.77
CA LEU A 224 5.73 -16.40 13.15
C LEU A 224 6.83 -15.45 13.62
N ASP A 225 6.61 -14.16 13.53
CA ASP A 225 7.59 -13.14 13.95
C ASP A 225 7.92 -13.25 15.45
N ALA A 226 6.94 -13.59 16.28
CA ALA A 226 7.16 -13.83 17.70
C ALA A 226 8.02 -15.07 17.95
N LEU A 227 7.75 -16.16 17.25
CA LEU A 227 8.51 -17.41 17.34
C LEU A 227 9.93 -17.25 16.80
N GLU A 228 10.12 -16.58 15.66
CA GLU A 228 11.45 -16.30 15.11
C GLU A 228 12.32 -15.52 16.09
N LYS A 229 11.74 -14.55 16.81
CA LYS A 229 12.46 -13.82 17.87
C LYS A 229 12.82 -14.69 19.08
N MET A 230 11.90 -15.56 19.52
CA MET A 230 12.17 -16.49 20.63
C MET A 230 13.25 -17.52 20.25
N LEU A 231 13.28 -17.94 19.00
CA LEU A 231 14.22 -18.94 18.49
C LEU A 231 15.48 -18.32 17.90
N SER A 232 15.73 -17.02 18.08
CA SER A 232 16.88 -16.32 17.47
C SER A 232 18.25 -16.86 17.90
N GLU A 233 18.34 -17.43 19.10
CA GLU A 233 19.57 -18.04 19.66
C GLU A 233 19.72 -19.52 19.32
N GLU A 234 18.69 -20.16 18.76
CA GLU A 234 18.71 -21.58 18.36
C GLU A 234 19.41 -21.82 17.02
N SER A 235 19.88 -23.04 16.81
CA SER A 235 20.46 -23.44 15.53
C SER A 235 19.42 -23.36 14.40
N GLU A 236 19.87 -23.11 13.15
CA GLU A 236 18.97 -23.12 11.99
C GLU A 236 18.19 -24.41 11.81
N ALA A 237 18.76 -25.55 12.21
CA ALA A 237 18.12 -26.86 12.12
C ALA A 237 16.98 -26.98 13.13
N ASP A 238 17.22 -26.59 14.38
CA ASP A 238 16.22 -26.62 15.44
C ASP A 238 15.08 -25.63 15.15
N ARG A 239 15.42 -24.42 14.73
CA ARG A 239 14.43 -23.41 14.31
C ARG A 239 13.51 -23.94 13.21
N ARG A 240 14.07 -24.61 12.18
CA ARG A 240 13.28 -25.25 11.12
C ARG A 240 12.37 -26.34 11.64
N ASN A 241 12.81 -27.16 12.58
CA ASN A 241 12.02 -28.22 13.17
C ASN A 241 10.83 -27.63 13.95
N TYR A 242 11.06 -26.66 14.86
CA TYR A 242 10.02 -25.99 15.62
C TYR A 242 8.97 -25.34 14.72
N LEU A 243 9.40 -24.58 13.71
CA LEU A 243 8.48 -23.94 12.75
C LEU A 243 7.68 -24.97 11.93
N SER A 244 8.25 -26.13 11.62
CA SER A 244 7.55 -27.22 10.92
C SER A 244 6.49 -27.88 11.78
N GLU A 245 6.72 -28.06 13.08
CA GLU A 245 5.78 -28.61 14.04
C GLU A 245 4.58 -27.68 14.27
N CYS A 246 4.82 -26.37 14.24
CA CYS A 246 3.76 -25.36 14.37
C CYS A 246 2.91 -25.18 13.09
N ARG A 247 3.24 -25.85 11.98
CA ARG A 247 2.58 -25.64 10.68
C ARG A 247 1.06 -25.78 10.73
N ASN A 248 0.54 -26.76 11.46
CA ASN A 248 -0.91 -26.97 11.56
C ASN A 248 -1.60 -25.84 12.32
N ALA A 249 -0.96 -25.32 13.40
CA ALA A 249 -1.46 -24.16 14.12
C ALA A 249 -1.49 -22.89 13.24
N PHE A 250 -0.47 -22.69 12.38
CA PHE A 250 -0.46 -21.60 11.43
C PHE A 250 -1.56 -21.72 10.36
N ALA A 251 -1.89 -22.95 9.94
CA ALA A 251 -2.96 -23.17 8.97
C ALA A 251 -4.33 -22.69 9.46
N GLU A 252 -4.62 -22.82 10.75
CA GLU A 252 -5.85 -22.34 11.37
C GLU A 252 -5.91 -20.80 11.45
N LEU A 253 -4.74 -20.14 11.56
CA LEU A 253 -4.61 -18.68 11.60
C LEU A 253 -4.64 -18.03 10.21
N HIS A 254 -4.40 -18.80 9.14
CA HIS A 254 -4.53 -18.30 7.78
C HIS A 254 -5.96 -17.83 7.51
N ASN A 255 -6.11 -16.66 6.95
CA ASN A 255 -7.37 -15.93 6.74
C ASN A 255 -7.93 -15.21 7.97
N MET A 256 -7.19 -15.17 9.08
CA MET A 256 -7.48 -14.27 10.18
C MET A 256 -6.58 -13.05 10.10
N TYR A 257 -7.18 -11.87 10.19
CA TYR A 257 -6.48 -10.59 10.13
C TYR A 257 -6.68 -9.83 11.42
N VAL A 258 -5.60 -9.19 11.89
CA VAL A 258 -5.58 -8.37 13.10
C VAL A 258 -5.47 -6.91 12.69
N THR A 259 -6.26 -6.07 13.31
CA THR A 259 -6.21 -4.61 13.17
C THR A 259 -6.18 -3.92 14.53
N SER A 260 -5.96 -2.60 14.57
CA SER A 260 -5.97 -1.84 15.80
C SER A 260 -7.39 -1.78 16.42
N LYS A 261 -7.46 -1.67 17.74
CA LYS A 261 -8.73 -1.65 18.47
C LYS A 261 -9.62 -0.44 18.10
N ASP A 262 -8.99 0.66 17.76
CA ASP A 262 -9.58 1.97 17.43
C ASP A 262 -9.54 2.27 15.93
N ILE A 263 -9.57 1.22 15.12
CA ILE A 263 -9.42 1.30 13.65
C ILE A 263 -10.41 2.27 13.00
N ASP A 264 -11.61 2.43 13.54
CA ASP A 264 -12.63 3.34 13.03
C ASP A 264 -12.22 4.82 13.14
N ALA A 265 -11.59 5.20 14.24
CA ALA A 265 -11.02 6.55 14.42
C ALA A 265 -9.79 6.73 13.52
N VAL A 266 -8.91 5.72 13.50
CA VAL A 266 -7.68 5.73 12.68
C VAL A 266 -7.99 5.87 11.20
N ILE A 267 -8.94 5.10 10.65
CA ILE A 267 -9.30 5.19 9.23
C ILE A 267 -9.81 6.59 8.87
N LYS A 268 -10.64 7.22 9.70
CA LYS A 268 -11.12 8.59 9.47
C LYS A 268 -9.98 9.59 9.42
N GLN A 269 -9.04 9.49 10.36
CA GLN A 269 -7.90 10.37 10.48
C GLN A 269 -6.93 10.20 9.31
N VAL A 270 -6.57 8.96 9.02
CA VAL A 270 -5.64 8.61 7.94
C VAL A 270 -6.21 8.94 6.57
N SER A 271 -7.50 8.68 6.35
CA SER A 271 -8.16 9.03 5.09
C SER A 271 -8.17 10.55 4.85
N PHE A 272 -8.32 11.35 5.92
CA PHE A 272 -8.23 12.81 5.82
C PHE A 272 -6.82 13.25 5.37
N MET A 273 -5.76 12.74 6.00
CA MET A 273 -4.38 13.07 5.63
C MET A 273 -4.06 12.70 4.18
N VAL A 274 -4.50 11.53 3.72
CA VAL A 274 -4.30 11.10 2.33
C VAL A 274 -5.07 11.99 1.36
N ALA A 275 -6.32 12.30 1.67
CA ALA A 275 -7.14 13.19 0.83
C ALA A 275 -6.54 14.60 0.73
N GLU A 276 -6.09 15.18 1.85
CA GLU A 276 -5.39 16.46 1.85
C GLU A 276 -4.09 16.42 1.03
N GLY A 277 -3.29 15.35 1.18
CA GLY A 277 -2.08 15.16 0.37
C GLY A 277 -2.37 15.08 -1.12
N ILE A 278 -3.44 14.38 -1.53
CA ILE A 278 -3.88 14.30 -2.93
C ILE A 278 -4.39 15.67 -3.39
N ASN A 279 -5.24 16.35 -2.60
CA ASN A 279 -5.77 17.69 -2.93
C ASN A 279 -4.63 18.68 -3.18
N MET A 280 -3.63 18.74 -2.26
CA MET A 280 -2.46 19.62 -2.39
C MET A 280 -1.54 19.25 -3.58
N ALA A 281 -1.45 17.95 -3.92
CA ALA A 281 -0.67 17.51 -5.07
C ALA A 281 -1.30 17.93 -6.40
N LEU A 282 -2.63 17.96 -6.46
CA LEU A 282 -3.41 18.27 -7.65
C LEU A 282 -3.87 19.74 -7.72
N GLU A 283 -3.68 20.50 -6.62
CA GLU A 283 -3.96 21.93 -6.61
C GLU A 283 -3.00 22.67 -7.53
N ARG A 284 -3.54 23.54 -8.37
CA ARG A 284 -2.73 24.37 -9.27
C ARG A 284 -2.12 25.53 -8.50
N GLU A 285 -0.83 25.74 -8.67
CA GLU A 285 -0.22 27.03 -8.36
C GLU A 285 -0.88 28.10 -9.27
N LYS A 286 -1.53 29.07 -8.64
CA LYS A 286 -2.17 30.21 -9.33
C LYS A 286 -1.14 31.19 -9.86
#